data_8851587118bc4977a19550fa7eafd252
#
_entry.id   8851587118bc4977a19550fa7eafd252
#
_cell.length_a   1.000
_cell.length_b   1.000
_cell.length_c   1.000
_cell.angle_alpha   90.00
_cell.angle_beta   90.00
_cell.angle_gamma   90.00
#
_symmetry.space_group_name_H-M   'P 1'
#
loop_
_entity.id
_entity.type
_entity.pdbx_description
1 polymer ?
#
loop_
_entity_poly.entity_id
_entity_poly.type
_entity_poly.pdbx_seq_one_letter_code
_entity_poly.pdbx_strand_id
1 'polypeptide(L)'
;IGALVGPLARHRGLDFELQLAADVPRGVHGDCSRIRQILLNLLGNAVKFTERGGVTLRVMRSADVVRFVVADTGPGLSAAQCAKLFRRFQQADGARTAARYGGSGLGLAISTELAQAMGGRIGVQSTPGEGAAFHVDLPLREAVPSSEPASQARTEMRPLSLLLVEDDPTVAAVVKGLLEAGGHRVRHVAHGLAAMAEIHLQRFDAALLDLDLPGMDGFALARQLRASGFEAPLVAVTARADVDAEPRSREAGFDAFLRKPVTGAMLREVLERRTQPLDA
;
A
#
# COMPACT_ATOMS: atom_id res chain seq x y z
N ILE A 1 7.11 1.22 2.13
CA ILE A 1 6.14 2.10 2.82
C ILE A 1 6.39 3.55 2.45
N GLY A 2 7.62 4.05 2.51
CA GLY A 2 7.93 5.43 2.15
C GLY A 2 7.47 5.81 0.73
N ALA A 3 7.65 4.91 -0.23
CA ALA A 3 7.18 5.10 -1.61
C ALA A 3 5.63 5.17 -1.74
N LEU A 4 4.90 4.63 -0.77
CA LEU A 4 3.43 4.68 -0.73
C LEU A 4 2.92 5.96 -0.05
N VAL A 5 3.51 6.30 1.09
CA VAL A 5 3.01 7.39 1.94
C VAL A 5 3.53 8.75 1.50
N GLY A 6 4.73 8.82 0.95
CA GLY A 6 5.32 10.08 0.49
C GLY A 6 4.47 10.83 -0.55
N PRO A 7 3.98 10.19 -1.62
CA PRO A 7 3.05 10.81 -2.57
C PRO A 7 1.74 11.26 -1.92
N LEU A 8 1.18 10.46 -1.00
CA LEU A 8 -0.05 10.77 -0.29
C LEU A 8 0.09 12.02 0.62
N ALA A 9 1.20 12.12 1.35
CA ALA A 9 1.51 13.28 2.16
C ALA A 9 1.67 14.54 1.30
N ARG A 10 2.45 14.47 0.22
CA ARG A 10 2.64 15.59 -0.73
C ARG A 10 1.32 16.06 -1.35
N HIS A 11 0.43 15.15 -1.71
CA HIS A 11 -0.89 15.51 -2.25
C HIS A 11 -1.73 16.32 -1.25
N ARG A 12 -1.48 16.15 0.06
CA ARG A 12 -2.09 16.94 1.13
C ARG A 12 -1.28 18.18 1.55
N GLY A 13 -0.18 18.48 0.85
CA GLY A 13 0.70 19.60 1.17
C GLY A 13 1.51 19.37 2.45
N LEU A 14 1.74 18.10 2.84
CA LEU A 14 2.53 17.72 4.00
C LEU A 14 3.92 17.24 3.59
N ASP A 15 4.92 17.54 4.39
CA ASP A 15 6.25 16.98 4.28
C ASP A 15 6.25 15.53 4.77
N PHE A 16 6.99 14.66 4.08
CA PHE A 16 7.20 13.28 4.53
C PHE A 16 8.68 12.94 4.56
N GLU A 17 9.14 12.49 5.72
CA GLU A 17 10.53 12.09 5.92
C GLU A 17 10.63 10.64 6.40
N LEU A 18 11.58 9.88 5.83
CA LEU A 18 11.96 8.54 6.28
C LEU A 18 13.39 8.59 6.84
N GLN A 19 13.52 8.32 8.14
CA GLN A 19 14.80 8.30 8.85
C GLN A 19 15.12 6.85 9.26
N LEU A 20 16.24 6.31 8.77
CA LEU A 20 16.78 5.01 9.17
C LEU A 20 18.04 5.25 9.98
N ALA A 21 18.02 4.83 11.25
CA ALA A 21 19.23 4.92 12.07
C ALA A 21 20.29 3.91 11.58
N ALA A 22 21.56 4.26 11.74
CA ALA A 22 22.67 3.46 11.21
C ALA A 22 22.80 2.07 11.87
N ASP A 23 22.24 1.89 13.05
CA ASP A 23 22.26 0.65 13.85
C ASP A 23 21.10 -0.31 13.51
N VAL A 24 20.21 0.06 12.60
CA VAL A 24 19.11 -0.82 12.15
C VAL A 24 19.69 -1.95 11.31
N PRO A 25 19.38 -3.21 11.66
CA PRO A 25 19.82 -4.35 10.86
C PRO A 25 19.34 -4.26 9.40
N ARG A 26 20.19 -4.60 8.43
CA ARG A 26 19.85 -4.59 7.01
C ARG A 26 18.75 -5.60 6.65
N GLY A 27 18.67 -6.69 7.40
CA GLY A 27 17.65 -7.72 7.26
C GLY A 27 17.17 -8.17 8.63
N VAL A 28 15.88 -8.44 8.74
CA VAL A 28 15.27 -8.96 9.97
C VAL A 28 14.27 -10.06 9.64
N HIS A 29 14.14 -11.04 10.52
CA HIS A 29 13.09 -12.05 10.44
C HIS A 29 11.80 -11.50 11.08
N GLY A 30 10.72 -11.48 10.31
CA GLY A 30 9.42 -11.03 10.80
C GLY A 30 8.33 -11.11 9.72
N ASP A 31 7.08 -11.01 10.15
CA ASP A 31 5.94 -10.95 9.23
C ASP A 31 5.84 -9.57 8.58
N CYS A 32 6.40 -9.44 7.39
CA CYS A 32 6.43 -8.20 6.61
C CYS A 32 5.01 -7.65 6.34
N SER A 33 4.01 -8.52 6.18
CA SER A 33 2.62 -8.11 5.90
C SER A 33 2.00 -7.45 7.13
N ARG A 34 2.17 -8.03 8.31
CA ARG A 34 1.67 -7.45 9.56
C ARG A 34 2.38 -6.15 9.91
N ILE A 35 3.71 -6.10 9.79
CA ILE A 35 4.48 -4.86 10.00
C ILE A 35 3.98 -3.76 9.07
N ARG A 36 3.78 -4.08 7.79
CA ARG A 36 3.24 -3.14 6.80
C ARG A 36 1.85 -2.65 7.18
N GLN A 37 0.96 -3.53 7.61
CA GLN A 37 -0.40 -3.17 8.03
C GLN A 37 -0.39 -2.21 9.22
N ILE A 38 0.42 -2.48 10.24
CA ILE A 38 0.59 -1.59 11.39
C ILE A 38 1.07 -0.21 10.93
N LEU A 39 2.15 -0.18 10.15
CA LEU A 39 2.76 1.09 9.74
C LEU A 39 1.86 1.90 8.79
N LEU A 40 1.15 1.25 7.87
CA LEU A 40 0.18 1.94 6.99
C LEU A 40 -0.97 2.54 7.78
N ASN A 41 -1.47 1.85 8.82
CA ASN A 41 -2.50 2.40 9.68
C ASN A 41 -2.00 3.62 10.48
N LEU A 42 -0.81 3.55 11.06
CA LEU A 42 -0.23 4.67 11.81
C LEU A 42 0.08 5.87 10.92
N LEU A 43 0.72 5.65 9.78
CA LEU A 43 1.06 6.68 8.81
C LEU A 43 -0.19 7.28 8.15
N GLY A 44 -1.18 6.46 7.84
CA GLY A 44 -2.48 6.92 7.35
C GLY A 44 -3.18 7.83 8.35
N ASN A 45 -3.15 7.50 9.65
CA ASN A 45 -3.66 8.35 10.70
C ASN A 45 -2.86 9.66 10.81
N ALA A 46 -1.53 9.62 10.81
CA ALA A 46 -0.67 10.79 10.85
C ALA A 46 -0.98 11.77 9.71
N VAL A 47 -1.03 11.27 8.46
CA VAL A 47 -1.38 12.10 7.29
C VAL A 47 -2.82 12.61 7.35
N LYS A 48 -3.75 11.82 7.91
CA LYS A 48 -5.16 12.18 8.03
C LYS A 48 -5.41 13.32 9.01
N PHE A 49 -4.73 13.32 10.15
CA PHE A 49 -4.97 14.25 11.24
C PHE A 49 -4.03 15.47 11.23
N THR A 50 -2.99 15.47 10.39
CA THR A 50 -2.10 16.62 10.22
C THR A 50 -2.65 17.52 9.12
N GLU A 51 -2.91 18.79 9.45
CA GLU A 51 -3.39 19.79 8.49
C GLU A 51 -2.22 20.57 7.84
N ARG A 52 -1.16 20.81 8.57
CA ARG A 52 0.05 21.54 8.13
C ARG A 52 1.29 20.95 8.78
N GLY A 53 2.44 21.07 8.10
CA GLY A 53 3.72 20.55 8.57
C GLY A 53 4.04 19.21 7.96
N GLY A 54 4.36 18.17 8.77
CA GLY A 54 4.85 16.93 8.19
C GLY A 54 4.64 15.70 9.06
N VAL A 55 4.97 14.57 8.44
CA VAL A 55 4.95 13.23 9.03
C VAL A 55 6.33 12.60 8.85
N THR A 56 6.89 12.06 9.92
CA THR A 56 8.19 11.39 9.92
C THR A 56 8.02 9.93 10.32
N LEU A 57 8.56 9.02 9.52
CA LEU A 57 8.77 7.62 9.91
C LEU A 57 10.23 7.42 10.29
N ARG A 58 10.50 7.16 11.55
CA ARG A 58 11.85 6.84 12.04
C ARG A 58 11.93 5.37 12.42
N VAL A 59 13.00 4.71 11.99
CA VAL A 59 13.31 3.31 12.37
C VAL A 59 14.65 3.31 13.08
N MET A 60 14.69 2.68 14.24
CA MET A 60 15.90 2.59 15.05
C MET A 60 15.97 1.26 15.81
N ARG A 61 17.16 0.87 16.21
CA ARG A 61 17.34 -0.22 17.17
C ARG A 61 17.15 0.32 18.60
N SER A 62 16.47 -0.41 19.45
CA SER A 62 16.27 -0.08 20.87
C SER A 62 16.42 -1.36 21.69
N ALA A 63 17.60 -1.59 22.25
CA ALA A 63 17.97 -2.85 22.91
C ALA A 63 17.74 -4.06 21.98
N ASP A 64 16.85 -4.96 22.37
CA ASP A 64 16.54 -6.21 21.61
C ASP A 64 15.38 -6.07 20.65
N VAL A 65 14.89 -4.84 20.40
CA VAL A 65 13.75 -4.59 19.50
C VAL A 65 14.12 -3.61 18.39
N VAL A 66 13.44 -3.73 17.26
CA VAL A 66 13.38 -2.68 16.25
C VAL A 66 12.20 -1.78 16.59
N ARG A 67 12.47 -0.51 16.78
CA ARG A 67 11.48 0.52 17.07
C ARG A 67 11.15 1.30 15.81
N PHE A 68 9.88 1.35 15.48
CA PHE A 68 9.31 2.21 14.45
C PHE A 68 8.59 3.38 15.15
N VAL A 69 8.90 4.60 14.79
CA VAL A 69 8.24 5.81 15.30
C VAL A 69 7.61 6.57 14.17
N VAL A 70 6.30 6.73 14.23
CA VAL A 70 5.54 7.61 13.33
C VAL A 70 5.22 8.89 14.11
N ALA A 71 5.87 9.97 13.75
CA ALA A 71 5.65 11.29 14.35
C ALA A 71 4.93 12.20 13.37
N ASP A 72 3.99 12.98 13.87
CA ASP A 72 3.25 13.99 13.11
C ASP A 72 3.26 15.34 13.84
N THR A 73 3.04 16.41 13.10
CA THR A 73 2.92 17.79 13.63
C THR A 73 1.46 18.23 13.74
N GLY A 74 0.55 17.29 13.95
CA GLY A 74 -0.88 17.54 14.04
C GLY A 74 -1.31 18.19 15.38
N PRO A 75 -2.60 18.16 15.70
CA PRO A 75 -3.16 18.82 16.87
C PRO A 75 -2.73 18.21 18.19
N GLY A 76 -2.10 17.04 18.18
CA GLY A 76 -1.74 16.30 19.37
C GLY A 76 -2.93 15.78 20.16
N LEU A 77 -2.65 15.11 21.27
CA LEU A 77 -3.61 14.39 22.09
C LEU A 77 -3.39 14.71 23.57
N SER A 78 -4.47 14.85 24.32
CA SER A 78 -4.40 14.95 25.78
C SER A 78 -4.09 13.59 26.41
N ALA A 79 -3.61 13.59 27.66
CA ALA A 79 -3.37 12.35 28.40
C ALA A 79 -4.61 11.46 28.52
N ALA A 80 -5.82 12.06 28.68
CA ALA A 80 -7.07 11.34 28.74
C ALA A 80 -7.43 10.68 27.40
N GLN A 81 -7.11 11.32 26.26
CA GLN A 81 -7.28 10.77 24.92
C GLN A 81 -6.27 9.62 24.68
N CYS A 82 -5.00 9.82 25.01
CA CYS A 82 -3.98 8.78 24.90
C CYS A 82 -4.35 7.49 25.64
N ALA A 83 -4.89 7.59 26.87
CA ALA A 83 -5.30 6.44 27.67
C ALA A 83 -6.45 5.62 27.06
N LYS A 84 -7.21 6.20 26.15
CA LYS A 84 -8.37 5.55 25.50
C LYS A 84 -8.07 5.04 24.09
N LEU A 85 -7.02 5.54 23.43
CA LEU A 85 -6.75 5.35 22.00
C LEU A 85 -6.67 3.89 21.52
N PHE A 86 -6.17 2.99 22.37
CA PHE A 86 -5.92 1.59 22.00
C PHE A 86 -7.09 0.67 22.31
N ARG A 87 -8.21 1.21 22.79
CA ARG A 87 -9.43 0.42 23.04
C ARG A 87 -10.27 0.32 21.76
N ARG A 88 -10.88 -0.84 21.52
CA ARG A 88 -11.77 -1.07 20.38
C ARG A 88 -12.94 -0.08 20.40
N PHE A 89 -13.31 0.42 19.20
CA PHE A 89 -14.46 1.34 19.00
C PHE A 89 -14.35 2.69 19.73
N GLN A 90 -13.16 3.08 20.18
CA GLN A 90 -12.96 4.40 20.77
C GLN A 90 -12.28 5.35 19.78
N GLN A 91 -12.83 6.56 19.69
CA GLN A 91 -12.27 7.68 18.96
C GLN A 91 -11.94 8.81 19.92
N ALA A 92 -10.87 9.54 19.67
CA ALA A 92 -10.34 10.55 20.62
C ALA A 92 -11.37 11.63 21.01
N ASP A 93 -12.24 12.06 20.09
CA ASP A 93 -13.21 13.15 20.28
C ASP A 93 -14.66 12.81 19.94
N GLY A 94 -15.05 11.53 19.96
CA GLY A 94 -16.45 11.13 19.75
C GLY A 94 -17.05 11.56 18.40
N ALA A 95 -18.31 12.03 18.39
CA ALA A 95 -19.07 12.32 17.17
C ALA A 95 -18.51 13.45 16.27
N ARG A 96 -17.73 14.39 16.81
CA ARG A 96 -17.16 15.51 16.01
C ARG A 96 -16.03 15.07 15.10
N THR A 97 -15.15 14.18 15.56
CA THR A 97 -14.04 13.65 14.76
C THR A 97 -14.54 12.64 13.73
N ALA A 98 -15.55 11.86 14.08
CA ALA A 98 -16.20 10.93 13.15
C ALA A 98 -16.84 11.63 11.94
N ALA A 99 -17.46 12.79 12.16
CA ALA A 99 -18.11 13.56 11.10
C ALA A 99 -17.10 14.24 10.15
N ARG A 100 -15.93 14.65 10.67
CA ARG A 100 -14.94 15.41 9.87
C ARG A 100 -13.92 14.53 9.16
N TYR A 101 -13.55 13.41 9.77
CA TYR A 101 -12.43 12.59 9.27
C TYR A 101 -12.80 11.13 9.00
N GLY A 102 -13.98 10.64 9.37
CA GLY A 102 -14.43 9.26 9.18
C GLY A 102 -13.52 8.23 9.87
N GLY A 103 -13.94 6.99 9.94
CA GLY A 103 -13.13 5.86 10.40
C GLY A 103 -13.86 5.00 11.42
N SER A 104 -13.58 3.69 11.40
CA SER A 104 -14.24 2.69 12.25
C SER A 104 -13.78 2.69 13.73
N GLY A 105 -12.68 3.39 14.07
CA GLY A 105 -12.04 3.31 15.38
C GLY A 105 -11.36 1.96 15.67
N LEU A 106 -11.24 1.10 14.67
CA LEU A 106 -10.66 -0.24 14.81
C LEU A 106 -9.16 -0.31 14.48
N GLY A 107 -8.64 0.64 13.70
CA GLY A 107 -7.28 0.57 13.16
C GLY A 107 -6.21 0.44 14.24
N LEU A 108 -6.23 1.31 15.27
CA LEU A 108 -5.24 1.26 16.35
C LEU A 108 -5.38 0.01 17.22
N ALA A 109 -6.61 -0.47 17.48
CA ALA A 109 -6.83 -1.70 18.21
C ALA A 109 -6.27 -2.91 17.45
N ILE A 110 -6.54 -3.00 16.15
CA ILE A 110 -5.98 -4.05 15.27
C ILE A 110 -4.44 -3.96 15.25
N SER A 111 -3.87 -2.75 15.12
CA SER A 111 -2.43 -2.58 15.15
C SER A 111 -1.80 -3.03 16.46
N THR A 112 -2.50 -2.81 17.58
CA THR A 112 -2.07 -3.28 18.92
C THR A 112 -2.09 -4.80 18.99
N GLU A 113 -3.16 -5.44 18.53
CA GLU A 113 -3.28 -6.91 18.51
C GLU A 113 -2.21 -7.56 17.61
N LEU A 114 -1.95 -6.95 16.44
CA LEU A 114 -0.89 -7.43 15.55
C LEU A 114 0.50 -7.30 16.17
N ALA A 115 0.80 -6.14 16.80
CA ALA A 115 2.07 -5.95 17.49
C ALA A 115 2.25 -6.94 18.64
N GLN A 116 1.22 -7.16 19.44
CA GLN A 116 1.22 -8.14 20.53
C GLN A 116 1.38 -9.58 20.04
N ALA A 117 0.68 -9.95 18.95
CA ALA A 117 0.82 -11.28 18.32
C ALA A 117 2.24 -11.52 17.78
N MET A 118 3.01 -10.46 17.52
CA MET A 118 4.42 -10.53 17.13
C MET A 118 5.37 -10.41 18.34
N GLY A 119 4.87 -10.46 19.58
CA GLY A 119 5.67 -10.33 20.81
C GLY A 119 6.11 -8.90 21.11
N GLY A 120 5.56 -7.93 20.41
CA GLY A 120 5.90 -6.51 20.56
C GLY A 120 4.85 -5.69 21.29
N ARG A 121 4.97 -4.39 21.20
CA ARG A 121 4.05 -3.43 21.83
C ARG A 121 3.92 -2.16 20.99
N ILE A 122 2.81 -1.46 21.19
CA ILE A 122 2.55 -0.15 20.60
C ILE A 122 2.28 0.87 21.70
N GLY A 123 2.69 2.12 21.52
CA GLY A 123 2.42 3.21 22.44
C GLY A 123 2.37 4.54 21.72
N VAL A 124 2.04 5.59 22.48
CA VAL A 124 1.96 6.96 21.98
C VAL A 124 2.52 7.93 22.99
N GLN A 125 3.21 8.95 22.50
CA GLN A 125 3.62 10.15 23.23
C GLN A 125 3.04 11.34 22.47
N SER A 126 2.32 12.21 23.16
CA SER A 126 1.68 13.36 22.53
C SER A 126 1.42 14.46 23.55
N THR A 127 1.53 15.70 23.07
CA THR A 127 1.15 16.91 23.80
C THR A 127 0.17 17.69 22.92
N PRO A 128 -0.95 18.18 23.47
CA PRO A 128 -1.87 19.02 22.70
C PRO A 128 -1.16 20.22 22.07
N GLY A 129 -1.32 20.38 20.74
CA GLY A 129 -0.67 21.44 19.96
C GLY A 129 0.73 21.11 19.42
N GLU A 130 1.37 20.01 19.86
CA GLU A 130 2.74 19.66 19.48
C GLU A 130 2.80 18.39 18.60
N GLY A 131 1.65 17.82 18.22
CA GLY A 131 1.56 16.58 17.44
C GLY A 131 1.60 15.31 18.28
N ALA A 132 1.76 14.19 17.61
CA ALA A 132 1.84 12.88 18.25
C ALA A 132 2.98 12.03 17.68
N ALA A 133 3.56 11.18 18.52
CA ALA A 133 4.57 10.20 18.14
C ALA A 133 4.10 8.81 18.59
N PHE A 134 3.63 8.01 17.63
CA PHE A 134 3.29 6.61 17.84
C PHE A 134 4.54 5.76 17.68
N HIS A 135 4.79 4.85 18.61
CA HIS A 135 5.92 3.93 18.51
C HIS A 135 5.46 2.48 18.56
N VAL A 136 6.12 1.64 17.77
CA VAL A 136 5.92 0.19 17.73
C VAL A 136 7.27 -0.47 17.99
N ASP A 137 7.36 -1.28 19.03
CA ASP A 137 8.53 -2.06 19.39
C ASP A 137 8.28 -3.51 19.01
N LEU A 138 9.10 -4.06 18.12
CA LEU A 138 8.99 -5.45 17.67
C LEU A 138 10.30 -6.20 17.92
N PRO A 139 10.28 -7.39 18.55
CA PRO A 139 11.47 -8.24 18.77
C PRO A 139 11.85 -8.95 17.46
N LEU A 140 12.33 -8.17 16.49
CA LEU A 140 12.74 -8.68 15.19
C LEU A 140 14.20 -9.15 15.29
N ARG A 141 14.40 -10.45 15.10
CA ARG A 141 15.75 -11.03 15.08
C ARG A 141 16.47 -10.57 13.81
N GLU A 142 17.73 -10.18 13.96
CA GLU A 142 18.58 -9.91 12.83
C GLU A 142 18.68 -11.15 11.95
N ALA A 143 18.36 -11.00 10.68
CA ALA A 143 18.64 -12.01 9.69
C ALA A 143 20.14 -11.92 9.43
N VAL A 144 20.89 -12.94 9.86
CA VAL A 144 22.26 -13.12 9.38
C VAL A 144 22.15 -13.09 7.86
N PRO A 145 22.87 -12.21 7.16
CA PRO A 145 22.85 -12.23 5.72
C PRO A 145 23.29 -13.64 5.33
N SER A 146 22.31 -14.47 4.98
CA SER A 146 22.60 -15.69 4.25
C SER A 146 23.42 -15.23 3.07
N SER A 147 24.62 -15.75 2.92
CA SER A 147 25.51 -15.48 1.79
C SER A 147 24.99 -16.12 0.49
N GLU A 148 23.75 -16.54 0.48
CA GLU A 148 23.00 -16.61 -0.76
C GLU A 148 22.87 -15.19 -1.25
N PRO A 149 23.53 -14.86 -2.36
CA PRO A 149 23.33 -13.57 -2.95
C PRO A 149 21.83 -13.43 -3.15
N ALA A 150 21.23 -12.35 -2.59
CA ALA A 150 20.05 -11.76 -3.17
C ALA A 150 20.44 -11.13 -4.54
N SER A 151 21.20 -11.87 -5.29
CA SER A 151 21.26 -12.00 -6.71
C SER A 151 20.14 -13.00 -7.11
N GLN A 152 18.87 -12.70 -6.67
CA GLN A 152 17.89 -12.76 -7.72
C GLN A 152 18.42 -11.74 -8.69
N ALA A 153 19.11 -12.26 -9.70
CA ALA A 153 19.48 -11.56 -10.88
C ALA A 153 18.36 -10.54 -11.10
N ARG A 154 18.69 -9.25 -11.12
CA ARG A 154 17.90 -8.30 -11.86
C ARG A 154 17.90 -8.89 -13.28
N THR A 155 16.97 -9.78 -13.51
CA THR A 155 16.51 -10.01 -14.86
C THR A 155 15.99 -8.62 -15.19
N GLU A 156 16.78 -7.88 -15.93
CA GLU A 156 16.39 -6.58 -16.45
C GLU A 156 15.18 -6.90 -17.32
N MET A 157 14.00 -6.87 -16.68
CA MET A 157 12.76 -6.98 -17.44
C MET A 157 12.80 -5.87 -18.46
N ARG A 158 12.65 -6.22 -19.73
CA ARG A 158 12.50 -5.19 -20.77
C ARG A 158 11.39 -4.23 -20.32
N PRO A 159 11.54 -2.92 -20.55
CA PRO A 159 10.48 -1.98 -20.25
C PRO A 159 9.17 -2.39 -20.94
N LEU A 160 8.14 -2.67 -20.16
CA LEU A 160 6.81 -3.02 -20.66
C LEU A 160 5.97 -1.75 -20.84
N SER A 161 5.09 -1.75 -21.85
CA SER A 161 4.03 -0.77 -22.00
C SER A 161 2.78 -1.29 -21.33
N LEU A 162 2.34 -0.64 -20.25
CA LEU A 162 1.26 -1.11 -19.38
C LEU A 162 0.06 -0.16 -19.43
N LEU A 163 -1.15 -0.71 -19.50
CA LEU A 163 -2.40 0.04 -19.32
C LEU A 163 -2.85 -0.15 -17.87
N LEU A 164 -3.07 0.95 -17.16
CA LEU A 164 -3.65 0.96 -15.80
C LEU A 164 -5.04 1.61 -15.86
N VAL A 165 -6.06 0.88 -15.43
CA VAL A 165 -7.44 1.38 -15.33
C VAL A 165 -7.81 1.44 -13.85
N GLU A 166 -7.93 2.65 -13.31
CA GLU A 166 -8.17 2.92 -11.89
C GLU A 166 -8.84 4.28 -11.76
N ASP A 167 -9.99 4.36 -11.12
CA ASP A 167 -10.76 5.59 -11.00
C ASP A 167 -10.33 6.47 -9.82
N ASP A 168 -9.80 5.88 -8.74
CA ASP A 168 -9.23 6.64 -7.63
C ASP A 168 -7.86 7.22 -8.02
N PRO A 169 -7.72 8.55 -8.14
CA PRO A 169 -6.48 9.18 -8.57
C PRO A 169 -5.31 8.92 -7.60
N THR A 170 -5.60 8.68 -6.32
CA THR A 170 -4.57 8.39 -5.31
C THR A 170 -4.03 6.98 -5.49
N VAL A 171 -4.92 6.01 -5.67
CA VAL A 171 -4.54 4.61 -5.93
C VAL A 171 -3.81 4.52 -7.27
N ALA A 172 -4.33 5.17 -8.30
CA ALA A 172 -3.70 5.24 -9.62
C ALA A 172 -2.27 5.79 -9.55
N ALA A 173 -2.05 6.90 -8.83
CA ALA A 173 -0.72 7.50 -8.68
C ALA A 173 0.26 6.54 -7.98
N VAL A 174 -0.20 5.82 -6.96
CA VAL A 174 0.61 4.83 -6.23
C VAL A 174 0.98 3.65 -7.12
N VAL A 175 -0.01 3.01 -7.76
CA VAL A 175 0.22 1.83 -8.62
C VAL A 175 1.09 2.21 -9.81
N LYS A 176 0.80 3.34 -10.47
CA LYS A 176 1.61 3.89 -11.56
C LYS A 176 3.06 4.11 -11.11
N GLY A 177 3.28 4.78 -9.97
CA GLY A 177 4.62 5.03 -9.44
C GLY A 177 5.40 3.76 -9.13
N LEU A 178 4.75 2.70 -8.64
CA LEU A 178 5.37 1.40 -8.40
C LEU A 178 5.80 0.72 -9.71
N LEU A 179 4.97 0.79 -10.74
CA LEU A 179 5.25 0.21 -12.06
C LEU A 179 6.37 0.99 -12.78
N GLU A 180 6.33 2.33 -12.73
CA GLU A 180 7.37 3.18 -13.31
C GLU A 180 8.72 3.02 -12.60
N ALA A 181 8.73 2.86 -11.28
CA ALA A 181 9.92 2.51 -10.51
C ALA A 181 10.49 1.13 -10.88
N GLY A 182 9.65 0.23 -11.40
CA GLY A 182 10.03 -1.05 -12.00
C GLY A 182 10.60 -0.92 -13.43
N GLY A 183 10.67 0.29 -13.99
CA GLY A 183 11.19 0.55 -15.34
C GLY A 183 10.14 0.43 -16.45
N HIS A 184 8.85 0.30 -16.13
CA HIS A 184 7.77 0.17 -17.10
C HIS A 184 7.22 1.53 -17.55
N ARG A 185 6.59 1.58 -18.72
CA ARG A 185 5.81 2.73 -19.20
C ARG A 185 4.35 2.51 -18.89
N VAL A 186 3.71 3.45 -18.20
CA VAL A 186 2.33 3.28 -17.73
C VAL A 186 1.41 4.32 -18.32
N ARG A 187 0.44 3.88 -19.09
CA ARG A 187 -0.70 4.69 -19.51
C ARG A 187 -1.83 4.48 -18.51
N HIS A 188 -2.21 5.52 -17.81
CA HIS A 188 -3.33 5.49 -16.86
C HIS A 188 -4.58 6.10 -17.50
N VAL A 189 -5.73 5.46 -17.25
CA VAL A 189 -7.07 5.94 -17.56
C VAL A 189 -8.01 5.68 -16.38
N ALA A 190 -8.99 6.57 -16.18
CA ALA A 190 -9.86 6.53 -15.01
C ALA A 190 -11.14 5.69 -15.20
N HIS A 191 -11.45 5.23 -16.39
CA HIS A 191 -12.71 4.52 -16.69
C HIS A 191 -12.60 3.60 -17.90
N GLY A 192 -13.49 2.59 -17.96
CA GLY A 192 -13.46 1.52 -18.96
C GLY A 192 -13.55 1.99 -20.41
N LEU A 193 -14.37 3.03 -20.71
CA LEU A 193 -14.48 3.55 -22.08
C LEU A 193 -13.16 4.14 -22.60
N ALA A 194 -12.41 4.82 -21.74
CA ALA A 194 -11.08 5.32 -22.10
C ALA A 194 -10.09 4.15 -22.32
N ALA A 195 -10.18 3.08 -21.52
CA ALA A 195 -9.37 1.89 -21.72
C ALA A 195 -9.63 1.25 -23.09
N MET A 196 -10.90 1.12 -23.48
CA MET A 196 -11.30 0.62 -24.81
C MET A 196 -10.72 1.48 -25.95
N ALA A 197 -10.71 2.79 -25.80
CA ALA A 197 -10.11 3.68 -26.80
C ALA A 197 -8.59 3.50 -26.89
N GLU A 198 -7.90 3.41 -25.75
CA GLU A 198 -6.43 3.31 -25.69
C GLU A 198 -5.91 2.03 -26.37
N ILE A 199 -6.57 0.89 -26.20
CA ILE A 199 -6.13 -0.38 -26.83
C ILE A 199 -6.20 -0.36 -28.36
N HIS A 200 -7.00 0.55 -28.94
CA HIS A 200 -7.04 0.77 -30.38
C HIS A 200 -5.96 1.75 -30.87
N LEU A 201 -5.47 2.62 -29.98
CA LEU A 201 -4.46 3.64 -30.31
C LEU A 201 -3.03 3.12 -30.21
N GLN A 202 -2.79 2.20 -29.26
CA GLN A 202 -1.44 1.67 -29.03
C GLN A 202 -1.48 0.25 -28.47
N ARG A 203 -0.37 -0.48 -28.63
CA ARG A 203 -0.22 -1.82 -28.07
C ARG A 203 0.27 -1.75 -26.63
N PHE A 204 -0.25 -2.63 -25.80
CA PHE A 204 0.19 -2.83 -24.43
C PHE A 204 0.69 -4.26 -24.23
N ASP A 205 1.73 -4.41 -23.40
CA ASP A 205 2.27 -5.72 -23.02
C ASP A 205 1.45 -6.38 -21.90
N ALA A 206 0.71 -5.60 -21.11
CA ALA A 206 -0.27 -6.07 -20.13
C ALA A 206 -1.24 -4.93 -19.74
N ALA A 207 -2.39 -5.28 -19.15
CA ALA A 207 -3.30 -4.31 -18.55
C ALA A 207 -3.66 -4.70 -17.11
N LEU A 208 -3.67 -3.68 -16.22
CA LEU A 208 -4.10 -3.80 -14.83
C LEU A 208 -5.43 -3.05 -14.68
N LEU A 209 -6.47 -3.74 -14.22
CA LEU A 209 -7.82 -3.19 -14.12
C LEU A 209 -8.34 -3.30 -12.70
N ASP A 210 -8.84 -2.19 -12.15
CA ASP A 210 -9.70 -2.28 -10.98
C ASP A 210 -11.01 -2.96 -11.33
N LEU A 211 -11.55 -3.73 -10.39
CA LEU A 211 -12.88 -4.35 -10.54
C LEU A 211 -14.01 -3.39 -10.18
N ASP A 212 -13.76 -2.39 -9.35
CA ASP A 212 -14.76 -1.44 -8.82
C ASP A 212 -14.79 -0.12 -9.61
N LEU A 213 -14.81 -0.19 -10.94
CA LEU A 213 -14.84 1.00 -11.81
C LEU A 213 -16.25 1.60 -11.92
N PRO A 214 -16.40 2.94 -11.96
CA PRO A 214 -17.67 3.58 -12.15
C PRO A 214 -18.24 3.36 -13.57
N GLY A 215 -19.53 3.05 -13.65
CA GLY A 215 -20.27 2.89 -14.90
C GLY A 215 -20.09 1.56 -15.63
N MET A 216 -18.94 0.95 -15.55
CA MET A 216 -18.66 -0.37 -16.13
C MET A 216 -17.76 -1.14 -15.16
N ASP A 217 -18.25 -2.26 -14.62
CA ASP A 217 -17.43 -3.06 -13.70
C ASP A 217 -16.24 -3.68 -14.44
N GLY A 218 -15.14 -3.94 -13.70
CA GLY A 218 -13.91 -4.46 -14.28
C GLY A 218 -14.08 -5.82 -14.96
N PHE A 219 -15.03 -6.65 -14.54
CA PHE A 219 -15.33 -7.92 -15.20
C PHE A 219 -15.95 -7.71 -16.58
N ALA A 220 -16.88 -6.76 -16.70
CA ALA A 220 -17.48 -6.39 -17.98
C ALA A 220 -16.43 -5.79 -18.92
N LEU A 221 -15.55 -4.92 -18.40
CA LEU A 221 -14.44 -4.36 -19.16
C LEU A 221 -13.49 -5.45 -19.67
N ALA A 222 -13.10 -6.41 -18.84
CA ALA A 222 -12.22 -7.50 -19.25
C ALA A 222 -12.82 -8.31 -20.41
N ARG A 223 -14.10 -8.69 -20.30
CA ARG A 223 -14.81 -9.39 -21.40
C ARG A 223 -14.83 -8.57 -22.68
N GLN A 224 -15.06 -7.27 -22.61
CA GLN A 224 -15.06 -6.40 -23.79
C GLN A 224 -13.67 -6.26 -24.41
N LEU A 225 -12.62 -6.11 -23.60
CA LEU A 225 -11.23 -6.09 -24.06
C LEU A 225 -10.89 -7.38 -24.81
N ARG A 226 -11.24 -8.54 -24.24
CA ARG A 226 -11.04 -9.84 -24.89
C ARG A 226 -11.83 -9.97 -26.20
N ALA A 227 -13.10 -9.56 -26.21
CA ALA A 227 -13.92 -9.54 -27.40
C ALA A 227 -13.39 -8.61 -28.52
N SER A 228 -12.66 -7.56 -28.12
CA SER A 228 -11.98 -6.62 -29.04
C SER A 228 -10.60 -7.11 -29.51
N GLY A 229 -10.20 -8.34 -29.15
CA GLY A 229 -8.92 -8.94 -29.58
C GLY A 229 -7.72 -8.55 -28.71
N PHE A 230 -7.94 -8.06 -27.49
CA PHE A 230 -6.84 -7.81 -26.56
C PHE A 230 -6.32 -9.13 -25.98
N GLU A 231 -5.19 -9.63 -26.47
CA GLU A 231 -4.60 -10.92 -26.09
C GLU A 231 -3.57 -10.79 -24.95
N ALA A 232 -3.04 -9.57 -24.72
CA ALA A 232 -2.04 -9.35 -23.67
C ALA A 232 -2.62 -9.68 -22.28
N PRO A 233 -1.77 -10.03 -21.28
CA PRO A 233 -2.21 -10.36 -19.93
C PRO A 233 -3.10 -9.30 -19.30
N LEU A 234 -4.22 -9.73 -18.72
CA LEU A 234 -5.13 -8.93 -17.92
C LEU A 234 -4.95 -9.26 -16.43
N VAL A 235 -4.63 -8.27 -15.62
CA VAL A 235 -4.45 -8.42 -14.18
C VAL A 235 -5.57 -7.67 -13.46
N ALA A 236 -6.39 -8.39 -12.68
CA ALA A 236 -7.36 -7.77 -11.80
C ALA A 236 -6.66 -7.21 -10.55
N VAL A 237 -6.96 -5.96 -10.20
CA VAL A 237 -6.42 -5.31 -8.99
C VAL A 237 -7.60 -4.76 -8.20
N THR A 238 -7.94 -5.31 -7.03
CA THR A 238 -9.18 -4.96 -6.33
C THR A 238 -9.05 -4.93 -4.82
N ALA A 239 -9.89 -4.13 -4.18
CA ALA A 239 -10.10 -4.13 -2.73
C ALA A 239 -11.11 -5.20 -2.27
N ARG A 240 -11.83 -5.86 -3.19
CA ARG A 240 -12.86 -6.86 -2.84
C ARG A 240 -12.26 -8.03 -2.09
N ALA A 241 -12.89 -8.38 -0.97
CA ALA A 241 -12.53 -9.52 -0.14
C ALA A 241 -13.40 -10.77 -0.43
N ASP A 242 -14.29 -10.70 -1.43
CA ASP A 242 -15.22 -11.76 -1.76
C ASP A 242 -14.47 -13.02 -2.18
N VAL A 243 -14.89 -14.17 -1.64
CA VAL A 243 -14.31 -15.48 -1.96
C VAL A 243 -14.48 -15.81 -3.44
N ASP A 244 -15.54 -15.31 -4.06
CA ASP A 244 -15.89 -15.57 -5.47
C ASP A 244 -15.25 -14.57 -6.45
N ALA A 245 -14.53 -13.55 -6.00
CA ALA A 245 -13.95 -12.54 -6.87
C ALA A 245 -12.86 -13.12 -7.79
N GLU A 246 -12.03 -14.02 -7.30
CA GLU A 246 -10.97 -14.64 -8.08
C GLU A 246 -11.50 -15.64 -9.13
N PRO A 247 -12.41 -16.58 -8.81
CA PRO A 247 -13.06 -17.42 -9.83
C PRO A 247 -13.76 -16.61 -10.93
N ARG A 248 -14.55 -15.60 -10.56
CA ARG A 248 -15.22 -14.71 -11.51
C ARG A 248 -14.25 -13.91 -12.39
N SER A 249 -13.08 -13.56 -11.86
CA SER A 249 -12.03 -12.90 -12.64
C SER A 249 -11.54 -13.82 -13.77
N ARG A 250 -11.28 -15.08 -13.47
CA ARG A 250 -10.86 -16.07 -14.49
C ARG A 250 -11.93 -16.25 -15.59
N GLU A 251 -13.20 -16.37 -15.20
CA GLU A 251 -14.32 -16.47 -16.14
C GLU A 251 -14.47 -15.22 -17.03
N ALA A 252 -14.12 -14.05 -16.50
CA ALA A 252 -14.13 -12.80 -17.24
C ALA A 252 -12.91 -12.62 -18.17
N GLY A 253 -11.93 -13.54 -18.14
CA GLY A 253 -10.75 -13.51 -19.01
C GLY A 253 -9.53 -12.83 -18.39
N PHE A 254 -9.48 -12.65 -17.06
CA PHE A 254 -8.27 -12.24 -16.38
C PHE A 254 -7.28 -13.40 -16.24
N ASP A 255 -5.99 -13.10 -16.41
CA ASP A 255 -4.90 -14.07 -16.28
C ASP A 255 -4.34 -14.11 -14.85
N ALA A 256 -4.49 -13.01 -14.11
CA ALA A 256 -4.03 -12.91 -12.74
C ALA A 256 -4.94 -12.01 -11.90
N PHE A 257 -4.83 -12.18 -10.57
CA PHE A 257 -5.63 -11.47 -9.59
C PHE A 257 -4.73 -10.98 -8.46
N LEU A 258 -4.82 -9.70 -8.14
CA LEU A 258 -4.10 -9.04 -7.04
C LEU A 258 -5.09 -8.33 -6.11
N ARG A 259 -4.89 -8.51 -4.83
CA ARG A 259 -5.65 -7.77 -3.80
C ARG A 259 -4.92 -6.52 -3.37
N LYS A 260 -5.64 -5.40 -3.31
CA LYS A 260 -5.15 -4.16 -2.71
C LYS A 260 -4.97 -4.35 -1.19
N PRO A 261 -3.88 -3.85 -0.59
CA PRO A 261 -2.85 -2.99 -1.17
C PRO A 261 -1.80 -3.78 -1.96
N VAL A 262 -1.53 -3.36 -3.19
CA VAL A 262 -0.48 -3.97 -4.04
C VAL A 262 0.90 -3.42 -3.73
N THR A 263 1.93 -4.22 -3.95
CA THR A 263 3.33 -3.84 -3.75
C THR A 263 4.11 -3.99 -5.05
N GLY A 264 5.25 -3.29 -5.16
CA GLY A 264 6.13 -3.43 -6.32
C GLY A 264 6.60 -4.87 -6.55
N ALA A 265 6.81 -5.65 -5.49
CA ALA A 265 7.17 -7.07 -5.58
C ALA A 265 6.03 -7.91 -6.18
N MET A 266 4.79 -7.73 -5.71
CA MET A 266 3.61 -8.44 -6.25
C MET A 266 3.37 -8.10 -7.73
N LEU A 267 3.49 -6.82 -8.08
CA LEU A 267 3.34 -6.37 -9.46
C LEU A 267 4.41 -6.98 -10.37
N ARG A 268 5.66 -6.98 -9.92
CA ARG A 268 6.78 -7.60 -10.65
C ARG A 268 6.55 -9.08 -10.86
N GLU A 269 6.26 -9.83 -9.80
CA GLU A 269 6.04 -11.28 -9.85
C GLU A 269 4.93 -11.65 -10.85
N VAL A 270 3.82 -10.91 -10.84
CA VAL A 270 2.71 -11.16 -11.76
C VAL A 270 3.09 -10.84 -13.20
N LEU A 271 3.78 -9.73 -13.43
CA LEU A 271 4.22 -9.33 -14.77
C LEU A 271 5.28 -10.31 -15.32
N GLU A 272 6.25 -10.73 -14.51
CA GLU A 272 7.27 -11.72 -14.91
C GLU A 272 6.64 -13.04 -15.33
N ARG A 273 5.71 -13.57 -14.53
CA ARG A 273 5.05 -14.85 -14.83
C ARG A 273 4.17 -14.84 -16.07
N ARG A 274 3.67 -13.67 -16.48
CA ARG A 274 2.65 -13.54 -17.53
C ARG A 274 3.15 -12.93 -18.82
N THR A 275 4.30 -12.25 -18.80
CA THR A 275 4.89 -11.63 -19.99
C THR A 275 6.15 -12.33 -20.49
N GLN A 276 6.59 -13.42 -19.84
CA GLN A 276 7.62 -14.30 -20.42
C GLN A 276 7.04 -15.03 -21.61
N PRO A 277 7.75 -15.08 -22.77
CA PRO A 277 7.38 -15.96 -23.86
C PRO A 277 7.37 -17.40 -23.32
N LEU A 278 6.32 -18.15 -23.63
CA LEU A 278 6.35 -19.61 -23.51
C LEU A 278 7.49 -20.08 -24.41
N ASP A 279 8.60 -20.49 -23.77
CA ASP A 279 9.68 -21.15 -24.50
C ASP A 279 9.10 -22.32 -25.27
N ALA A 280 9.23 -22.25 -26.60
CA ALA A 280 8.79 -23.26 -27.54
C ALA A 280 9.72 -24.48 -27.50
#